data_1fa67880972f63caeefe0ca173b1339e
#
_entry.id   1fa67880972f63caeefe0ca173b1339e
#
_cell.length_a   1.000
_cell.length_b   1.000
_cell.length_c   1.000
_cell.angle_alpha   90.00
_cell.angle_beta   90.00
_cell.angle_gamma   90.00
#
_symmetry.space_group_name_H-M   'P 1'
#
loop_
_entity.id
_entity.type
_entity.pdbx_description
1 polymer ?
#
loop_
_entity_poly.entity_id
_entity_poly.type
_entity_poly.pdbx_seq_one_letter_code
_entity_poly.pdbx_strand_id
1 'polypeptide(L)'
;MARRYDSKEAKRRILTACVRLFLEKGYTNTKVAEILKEADVSAGSFQNIFHTKDGVLTELISMMFSRQFGAVRPLAANAPSPVYLYAVETALQLAVTELSENLRDIYVEAYTFPATAEIIHRSTTAELQAAFSAYLPGCAECDFYEMELGTAGMMRGYMARRLSLIHISEPTRLLSIS
;
A
#
# COMPACT_ATOMS: atom_id res chain seq x y z
N MET A 1 -23.21 34.26 0.73
CA MET A 1 -22.82 33.39 -0.42
C MET A 1 -22.32 32.05 0.12
N ALA A 2 -23.08 30.98 -0.08
CA ALA A 2 -22.62 29.63 0.32
C ALA A 2 -21.41 29.26 -0.55
N ARG A 3 -20.26 29.01 0.08
CA ARG A 3 -19.05 28.53 -0.58
C ARG A 3 -19.39 27.18 -1.22
N ARG A 4 -19.47 27.13 -2.54
CA ARG A 4 -19.69 25.88 -3.28
C ARG A 4 -18.56 24.93 -2.85
N TYR A 5 -18.91 23.91 -2.08
CA TYR A 5 -17.97 22.96 -1.51
C TYR A 5 -17.31 22.20 -2.67
N ASP A 6 -16.02 22.41 -2.86
CA ASP A 6 -15.28 21.67 -3.88
C ASP A 6 -14.91 20.28 -3.33
N SER A 7 -15.71 19.29 -3.71
CA SER A 7 -15.53 17.90 -3.31
C SER A 7 -14.14 17.35 -3.71
N LYS A 8 -13.57 17.83 -4.81
CA LYS A 8 -12.24 17.40 -5.27
C LYS A 8 -11.15 17.92 -4.33
N GLU A 9 -11.25 19.18 -3.93
CA GLU A 9 -10.29 19.78 -3.01
C GLU A 9 -10.39 19.16 -1.61
N ALA A 10 -11.61 18.89 -1.13
CA ALA A 10 -11.81 18.16 0.13
C ALA A 10 -11.23 16.74 0.06
N LYS A 11 -11.46 16.02 -1.04
CA LYS A 11 -10.87 14.68 -1.27
C LYS A 11 -9.34 14.74 -1.18
N ARG A 12 -8.72 15.72 -1.87
CA ARG A 12 -7.27 15.91 -1.86
C ARG A 12 -6.75 16.18 -0.45
N ARG A 13 -7.39 17.07 0.33
CA ARG A 13 -6.99 17.39 1.71
C ARG A 13 -7.09 16.18 2.62
N ILE A 14 -8.16 15.38 2.52
CA ILE A 14 -8.33 14.15 3.29
C ILE A 14 -7.21 13.16 2.97
N LEU A 15 -6.94 12.91 1.68
CA LEU A 15 -5.87 11.99 1.27
C LEU A 15 -4.50 12.46 1.79
N THR A 16 -4.20 13.75 1.69
CA THR A 16 -2.93 14.32 2.20
C THR A 16 -2.81 14.17 3.71
N ALA A 17 -3.87 14.47 4.46
CA ALA A 17 -3.90 14.29 5.90
C ALA A 17 -3.72 12.82 6.31
N CYS A 18 -4.37 11.89 5.60
CA CYS A 18 -4.24 10.47 5.86
C CYS A 18 -2.82 9.95 5.58
N VAL A 19 -2.21 10.32 4.46
CA VAL A 19 -0.81 9.93 4.18
C VAL A 19 0.10 10.35 5.32
N ARG A 20 0.01 11.61 5.77
CA ARG A 20 0.82 12.12 6.87
C ARG A 20 0.57 11.35 8.16
N LEU A 21 -0.70 11.24 8.60
CA LEU A 21 -1.06 10.60 9.86
C LEU A 21 -0.73 9.11 9.87
N PHE A 22 -0.94 8.41 8.75
CA PHE A 22 -0.63 6.97 8.65
C PHE A 22 0.88 6.72 8.71
N LEU A 23 1.69 7.57 8.09
CA LEU A 23 3.14 7.46 8.16
C LEU A 23 3.71 7.85 9.53
N GLU A 24 3.09 8.82 10.23
CA GLU A 24 3.55 9.27 11.54
C GLU A 24 3.21 8.29 12.66
N LYS A 25 2.03 7.68 12.66
CA LYS A 25 1.53 6.86 13.79
C LYS A 25 0.86 5.53 13.42
N GLY A 26 0.91 5.16 12.17
CA GLY A 26 0.28 3.94 11.65
C GLY A 26 -1.21 4.12 11.33
N TYR A 27 -1.71 3.21 10.50
CA TYR A 27 -3.11 3.17 10.11
C TYR A 27 -4.02 2.91 11.32
N THR A 28 -3.71 1.87 12.10
CA THR A 28 -4.52 1.42 13.25
C THR A 28 -4.71 2.53 14.29
N ASN A 29 -3.66 3.28 14.60
CA ASN A 29 -3.66 4.33 15.61
C ASN A 29 -4.26 5.66 15.14
N THR A 30 -4.54 5.83 13.85
CA THR A 30 -5.13 7.06 13.30
C THR A 30 -6.65 7.03 13.43
N LYS A 31 -7.21 8.02 14.14
CA LYS A 31 -8.66 8.18 14.33
C LYS A 31 -9.26 9.10 13.26
N VAL A 32 -10.50 8.82 12.84
CA VAL A 32 -11.22 9.67 11.86
C VAL A 32 -11.31 11.12 12.33
N ALA A 33 -11.53 11.37 13.62
CA ALA A 33 -11.57 12.73 14.19
C ALA A 33 -10.28 13.52 13.95
N GLU A 34 -9.12 12.87 13.95
CA GLU A 34 -7.83 13.50 13.66
C GLU A 34 -7.69 13.84 12.17
N ILE A 35 -8.16 12.92 11.30
CA ILE A 35 -8.22 13.16 9.86
C ILE A 35 -9.08 14.37 9.54
N LEU A 36 -10.28 14.46 10.15
CA LEU A 36 -11.18 15.59 9.95
C LEU A 36 -10.54 16.92 10.36
N LYS A 37 -9.87 16.93 11.52
CA LYS A 37 -9.18 18.10 12.04
C LYS A 37 -8.01 18.52 11.14
N GLU A 38 -7.15 17.57 10.77
CA GLU A 38 -5.96 17.83 9.95
C GLU A 38 -6.33 18.26 8.52
N ALA A 39 -7.37 17.67 7.94
CA ALA A 39 -7.85 18.01 6.61
C ALA A 39 -8.73 19.28 6.58
N ASP A 40 -9.10 19.80 7.73
CA ASP A 40 -10.10 20.90 7.86
C ASP A 40 -11.38 20.62 7.06
N VAL A 41 -12.01 19.46 7.31
CA VAL A 41 -13.24 19.03 6.66
C VAL A 41 -14.30 18.61 7.69
N SER A 42 -15.57 18.77 7.34
CA SER A 42 -16.67 18.29 8.18
C SER A 42 -16.83 16.77 8.10
N ALA A 43 -17.40 16.17 9.17
CA ALA A 43 -17.72 14.74 9.16
C ALA A 43 -18.67 14.35 8.02
N GLY A 44 -19.64 15.22 7.69
CA GLY A 44 -20.55 14.99 6.55
C GLY A 44 -19.82 14.97 5.21
N SER A 45 -18.81 15.83 5.04
CA SER A 45 -18.00 15.82 3.82
C SER A 45 -17.16 14.57 3.68
N PHE A 46 -16.55 14.13 4.77
CA PHE A 46 -15.79 12.87 4.80
C PHE A 46 -16.70 11.68 4.48
N GLN A 47 -17.86 11.61 5.14
CA GLN A 47 -18.83 10.54 4.93
C GLN A 47 -19.33 10.49 3.47
N ASN A 48 -19.55 11.63 2.84
CA ASN A 48 -19.99 11.68 1.44
C ASN A 48 -18.90 11.26 0.44
N ILE A 49 -17.61 11.43 0.78
CA ILE A 49 -16.50 11.17 -0.14
C ILE A 49 -15.96 9.75 0.03
N PHE A 50 -15.75 9.31 1.26
CA PHE A 50 -15.04 8.06 1.56
C PHE A 50 -15.83 7.05 2.40
N HIS A 51 -16.91 7.47 3.05
CA HIS A 51 -17.72 6.68 3.98
C HIS A 51 -16.96 6.18 5.21
N THR A 52 -15.77 5.59 5.05
CA THR A 52 -14.96 4.99 6.12
C THR A 52 -13.48 5.34 5.98
N LYS A 53 -12.70 5.12 7.05
CA LYS A 53 -11.23 5.19 7.01
C LYS A 53 -10.65 4.15 6.05
N ASP A 54 -11.26 2.97 5.96
CA ASP A 54 -10.85 1.89 5.05
C ASP A 54 -11.05 2.30 3.58
N GLY A 55 -12.11 3.06 3.27
CA GLY A 55 -12.32 3.64 1.95
C GLY A 55 -11.20 4.61 1.53
N VAL A 56 -10.67 5.39 2.49
CA VAL A 56 -9.50 6.24 2.24
C VAL A 56 -8.26 5.39 1.98
N LEU A 57 -8.04 4.33 2.77
CA LEU A 57 -6.91 3.41 2.58
C LEU A 57 -6.98 2.76 1.18
N THR A 58 -8.14 2.27 0.79
CA THR A 58 -8.37 1.67 -0.54
C THR A 58 -8.01 2.63 -1.67
N GLU A 59 -8.41 3.90 -1.58
CA GLU A 59 -8.07 4.92 -2.56
C GLU A 59 -6.55 5.19 -2.60
N LEU A 60 -5.89 5.32 -1.44
CA LEU A 60 -4.45 5.53 -1.35
C LEU A 60 -3.67 4.36 -1.94
N ILE A 61 -4.06 3.13 -1.63
CA ILE A 61 -3.45 1.92 -2.18
C ILE A 61 -3.64 1.86 -3.71
N SER A 62 -4.84 2.14 -4.21
CA SER A 62 -5.11 2.20 -5.65
C SER A 62 -4.21 3.22 -6.35
N MET A 63 -4.05 4.43 -5.77
CA MET A 63 -3.15 5.45 -6.30
C MET A 63 -1.68 5.04 -6.26
N MET A 64 -1.27 4.37 -5.20
CA MET A 64 0.10 3.89 -5.03
C MET A 64 0.43 2.84 -6.09
N PHE A 65 -0.37 1.80 -6.21
CA PHE A 65 -0.13 0.73 -7.18
C PHE A 65 -0.22 1.21 -8.63
N SER A 66 -1.12 2.13 -8.97
CA SER A 66 -1.18 2.71 -10.32
C SER A 66 0.06 3.52 -10.72
N ARG A 67 0.83 4.01 -9.74
CA ARG A 67 2.04 4.83 -9.95
C ARG A 67 3.35 4.09 -9.70
N GLN A 68 3.34 3.05 -8.88
CA GLN A 68 4.53 2.32 -8.45
C GLN A 68 5.27 1.75 -9.67
N PHE A 69 4.58 1.01 -10.52
CA PHE A 69 5.14 0.44 -11.73
C PHE A 69 5.55 1.51 -12.76
N GLY A 70 4.85 2.65 -12.77
CA GLY A 70 5.20 3.80 -13.60
C GLY A 70 6.49 4.50 -13.19
N ALA A 71 6.86 4.48 -11.91
CA ALA A 71 8.09 5.10 -11.41
C ALA A 71 9.34 4.29 -11.77
N VAL A 72 9.23 2.97 -11.91
CA VAL A 72 10.36 2.08 -12.23
C VAL A 72 10.50 1.88 -13.75
N ARG A 73 9.44 2.06 -14.54
CA ARG A 73 9.46 1.95 -16.02
C ARG A 73 10.54 2.81 -16.72
N PRO A 74 10.83 4.06 -16.33
CA PRO A 74 11.94 4.82 -16.92
C PRO A 74 13.31 4.17 -16.68
N LEU A 75 13.47 3.45 -15.56
CA LEU A 75 14.66 2.65 -15.29
C LEU A 75 14.70 1.39 -16.17
N ALA A 76 13.54 0.96 -16.67
CA ALA A 76 13.37 -0.18 -17.55
C ALA A 76 13.96 0.01 -18.95
N ALA A 77 14.12 1.24 -19.42
CA ALA A 77 14.70 1.51 -20.75
C ALA A 77 16.10 0.88 -20.92
N ASN A 78 16.81 0.66 -19.81
CA ASN A 78 18.12 0.02 -19.75
C ASN A 78 18.12 -1.30 -18.95
N ALA A 79 16.94 -1.80 -18.54
CA ALA A 79 16.86 -3.05 -17.78
C ALA A 79 17.18 -4.25 -18.71
N PRO A 80 17.97 -5.22 -18.24
CA PRO A 80 18.37 -6.38 -19.03
C PRO A 80 17.18 -7.31 -19.37
N SER A 81 16.11 -7.27 -18.59
CA SER A 81 14.89 -8.04 -18.86
C SER A 81 13.70 -7.55 -18.00
N PRO A 82 12.43 -7.86 -18.39
CA PRO A 82 11.25 -7.61 -17.54
C PRO A 82 11.31 -8.31 -16.18
N VAL A 83 11.91 -9.50 -16.12
CA VAL A 83 12.13 -10.25 -14.87
C VAL A 83 13.02 -9.46 -13.90
N TYR A 84 14.09 -8.86 -14.40
CA TYR A 84 14.97 -8.01 -13.61
C TYR A 84 14.21 -6.81 -13.03
N LEU A 85 13.37 -6.20 -13.83
CA LEU A 85 12.56 -5.07 -13.42
C LEU A 85 11.60 -5.44 -12.29
N TYR A 86 10.88 -6.55 -12.45
CA TYR A 86 9.99 -7.09 -11.42
C TYR A 86 10.75 -7.39 -10.11
N ALA A 87 11.94 -7.98 -10.21
CA ALA A 87 12.77 -8.25 -9.05
C ALA A 87 13.21 -6.97 -8.33
N VAL A 88 13.58 -5.93 -9.07
CA VAL A 88 13.94 -4.61 -8.51
C VAL A 88 12.76 -3.97 -7.81
N GLU A 89 11.57 -4.01 -8.39
CA GLU A 89 10.34 -3.48 -7.78
C GLU A 89 10.00 -4.20 -6.48
N THR A 90 10.04 -5.53 -6.48
CA THR A 90 9.78 -6.35 -5.30
C THR A 90 10.80 -6.07 -4.20
N ALA A 91 12.09 -5.98 -4.56
CA ALA A 91 13.14 -5.66 -3.61
C ALA A 91 12.98 -4.25 -3.02
N LEU A 92 12.63 -3.26 -3.83
CA LEU A 92 12.36 -1.90 -3.38
C LEU A 92 11.17 -1.85 -2.43
N GLN A 93 10.10 -2.56 -2.73
CA GLN A 93 8.90 -2.65 -1.89
C GLN A 93 9.22 -3.23 -0.52
N LEU A 94 10.00 -4.33 -0.47
CA LEU A 94 10.47 -4.92 0.79
C LEU A 94 11.40 -3.96 1.55
N ALA A 95 12.35 -3.32 0.87
CA ALA A 95 13.26 -2.38 1.49
C ALA A 95 12.53 -1.19 2.13
N VAL A 96 11.54 -0.62 1.44
CA VAL A 96 10.74 0.49 1.96
C VAL A 96 9.94 0.09 3.20
N THR A 97 9.40 -1.13 3.23
CA THR A 97 8.69 -1.64 4.43
C THR A 97 9.63 -1.99 5.59
N GLU A 98 10.92 -2.24 5.34
CA GLU A 98 11.92 -2.39 6.41
C GLU A 98 12.32 -1.04 7.04
N LEU A 99 12.25 0.06 6.29
CA LEU A 99 12.60 1.40 6.78
C LEU A 99 11.53 2.03 7.68
N SER A 100 10.28 1.56 7.62
CA SER A 100 9.17 2.15 8.37
C SER A 100 8.19 1.08 8.87
N GLU A 101 8.08 0.96 10.20
CA GLU A 101 7.10 0.07 10.83
C GLU A 101 5.67 0.50 10.48
N ASN A 102 5.37 1.80 10.50
CA ASN A 102 4.05 2.31 10.14
C ASN A 102 3.68 2.01 8.68
N LEU A 103 4.65 2.07 7.76
CA LEU A 103 4.41 1.72 6.37
C LEU A 103 4.18 0.21 6.21
N ARG A 104 4.92 -0.61 6.96
CA ARG A 104 4.70 -2.07 6.99
C ARG A 104 3.31 -2.41 7.52
N ASP A 105 2.87 -1.74 8.61
CA ASP A 105 1.51 -1.86 9.16
C ASP A 105 0.45 -1.54 8.08
N ILE A 106 0.61 -0.44 7.35
CA ILE A 106 -0.28 -0.06 6.24
C ILE A 106 -0.38 -1.17 5.17
N TYR A 107 0.76 -1.77 4.79
CA TYR A 107 0.76 -2.87 3.83
C TYR A 107 0.04 -4.11 4.35
N VAL A 108 0.31 -4.51 5.59
CA VAL A 108 -0.34 -5.67 6.22
C VAL A 108 -1.84 -5.44 6.33
N GLU A 109 -2.26 -4.27 6.79
CA GLU A 109 -3.67 -3.88 6.91
C GLU A 109 -4.37 -3.84 5.55
N ALA A 110 -3.72 -3.33 4.49
CA ALA A 110 -4.31 -3.26 3.16
C ALA A 110 -4.80 -4.63 2.65
N TYR A 111 -4.09 -5.70 2.98
CA TYR A 111 -4.49 -7.06 2.62
C TYR A 111 -5.59 -7.66 3.51
N THR A 112 -5.94 -7.03 4.63
CA THR A 112 -7.05 -7.51 5.48
C THR A 112 -8.42 -7.09 4.94
N PHE A 113 -8.46 -6.07 4.09
CA PHE A 113 -9.69 -5.57 3.46
C PHE A 113 -9.88 -6.21 2.08
N PRO A 114 -10.91 -7.06 1.87
CA PRO A 114 -11.07 -7.81 0.63
C PRO A 114 -11.06 -6.95 -0.64
N ALA A 115 -11.73 -5.79 -0.62
CA ALA A 115 -11.77 -4.88 -1.76
C ALA A 115 -10.39 -4.28 -2.08
N THR A 116 -9.60 -3.95 -1.06
CA THR A 116 -8.24 -3.40 -1.21
C THR A 116 -7.28 -4.49 -1.69
N ALA A 117 -7.35 -5.68 -1.10
CA ALA A 117 -6.57 -6.84 -1.51
C ALA A 117 -6.81 -7.19 -2.98
N GLU A 118 -8.06 -7.18 -3.43
CA GLU A 118 -8.41 -7.47 -4.82
C GLU A 118 -7.83 -6.44 -5.80
N ILE A 119 -7.80 -5.14 -5.44
CA ILE A 119 -7.16 -4.10 -6.24
C ILE A 119 -5.66 -4.38 -6.37
N ILE A 120 -4.99 -4.75 -5.28
CA ILE A 120 -3.57 -5.10 -5.27
C ILE A 120 -3.34 -6.30 -6.20
N HIS A 121 -4.06 -7.40 -5.97
CA HIS A 121 -3.89 -8.64 -6.74
C HIS A 121 -4.10 -8.42 -8.23
N ARG A 122 -5.16 -7.74 -8.65
CA ARG A 122 -5.40 -7.46 -10.07
C ARG A 122 -4.33 -6.57 -10.69
N SER A 123 -3.90 -5.53 -9.97
CA SER A 123 -2.87 -4.62 -10.47
C SER A 123 -1.54 -5.35 -10.66
N THR A 124 -1.14 -6.17 -9.71
CA THR A 124 0.11 -6.94 -9.78
C THR A 124 0.03 -8.09 -10.79
N THR A 125 -1.13 -8.76 -10.91
CA THR A 125 -1.37 -9.77 -11.94
C THR A 125 -1.15 -9.20 -13.34
N ALA A 126 -1.67 -8.01 -13.63
CA ALA A 126 -1.47 -7.37 -14.93
C ALA A 126 0.02 -7.08 -15.22
N GLU A 127 0.78 -6.66 -14.21
CA GLU A 127 2.22 -6.44 -14.34
C GLU A 127 3.00 -7.76 -14.51
N LEU A 128 2.63 -8.82 -13.77
CA LEU A 128 3.20 -10.16 -13.96
C LEU A 128 2.94 -10.67 -15.37
N GLN A 129 1.72 -10.56 -15.87
CA GLN A 129 1.37 -10.97 -17.22
C GLN A 129 2.18 -10.17 -18.26
N ALA A 130 2.28 -8.85 -18.09
CA ALA A 130 3.07 -8.00 -18.99
C ALA A 130 4.57 -8.36 -18.99
N ALA A 131 5.12 -8.73 -17.83
CA ALA A 131 6.53 -9.08 -17.67
C ALA A 131 6.86 -10.49 -18.18
N PHE A 132 5.97 -11.48 -17.95
CA PHE A 132 6.32 -12.89 -18.09
C PHE A 132 5.60 -13.63 -19.23
N SER A 133 4.57 -13.07 -19.86
CA SER A 133 3.80 -13.75 -20.91
C SER A 133 4.66 -14.23 -22.08
N ALA A 134 5.70 -13.49 -22.44
CA ALA A 134 6.64 -13.89 -23.49
C ALA A 134 7.47 -15.14 -23.12
N TYR A 135 7.65 -15.40 -21.83
CA TYR A 135 8.40 -16.56 -21.30
C TYR A 135 7.48 -17.72 -20.92
N LEU A 136 6.21 -17.45 -20.74
CA LEU A 136 5.18 -18.39 -20.31
C LEU A 136 3.98 -18.37 -21.29
N PRO A 137 4.19 -18.73 -22.58
CA PRO A 137 3.17 -18.58 -23.61
C PRO A 137 1.93 -19.48 -23.42
N GLY A 138 2.02 -20.47 -22.54
CA GLY A 138 0.89 -21.35 -22.20
C GLY A 138 0.03 -20.90 -21.02
N CYS A 139 0.43 -19.83 -20.32
CA CYS A 139 -0.29 -19.33 -19.16
C CYS A 139 -1.39 -18.34 -19.56
N ALA A 140 -2.58 -18.53 -18.98
CA ALA A 140 -3.71 -17.62 -19.06
C ALA A 140 -3.66 -16.58 -17.91
N GLU A 141 -4.57 -15.59 -17.93
CA GLU A 141 -4.66 -14.58 -16.87
C GLU A 141 -4.84 -15.19 -15.48
N CYS A 142 -5.64 -16.26 -15.36
CA CYS A 142 -5.86 -16.95 -14.09
C CYS A 142 -4.57 -17.55 -13.51
N ASP A 143 -3.66 -18.04 -14.36
CA ASP A 143 -2.38 -18.60 -13.89
C ASP A 143 -1.50 -17.49 -13.29
N PHE A 144 -1.47 -16.31 -13.92
CA PHE A 144 -0.77 -15.14 -13.39
C PHE A 144 -1.40 -14.63 -12.08
N TYR A 145 -2.74 -14.72 -11.97
CA TYR A 145 -3.43 -14.37 -10.72
C TYR A 145 -3.06 -15.34 -9.58
N GLU A 146 -2.96 -16.64 -9.84
CA GLU A 146 -2.50 -17.62 -8.85
C GLU A 146 -1.04 -17.40 -8.44
N MET A 147 -0.16 -17.06 -9.40
CA MET A 147 1.23 -16.69 -9.11
C MET A 147 1.30 -15.45 -8.20
N GLU A 148 0.45 -14.45 -8.46
CA GLU A 148 0.35 -13.26 -7.62
C GLU A 148 -0.10 -13.61 -6.20
N LEU A 149 -1.14 -14.43 -6.04
CA LEU A 149 -1.61 -14.87 -4.72
C LEU A 149 -0.48 -15.53 -3.92
N GLY A 150 0.34 -16.35 -4.57
CA GLY A 150 1.50 -16.98 -3.95
C GLY A 150 2.56 -15.95 -3.52
N THR A 151 2.91 -15.03 -4.41
CA THR A 151 3.92 -13.99 -4.15
C THR A 151 3.46 -13.02 -3.06
N ALA A 152 2.22 -12.53 -3.16
CA ALA A 152 1.63 -11.64 -2.15
C ALA A 152 1.53 -12.34 -0.78
N GLY A 153 1.17 -13.63 -0.76
CA GLY A 153 1.13 -14.43 0.46
C GLY A 153 2.49 -14.50 1.16
N MET A 154 3.56 -14.74 0.41
CA MET A 154 4.93 -14.75 0.95
C MET A 154 5.35 -13.38 1.48
N MET A 155 5.13 -12.31 0.71
CA MET A 155 5.48 -10.95 1.11
C MET A 155 4.72 -10.52 2.37
N ARG A 156 3.41 -10.73 2.38
CA ARG A 156 2.56 -10.42 3.54
C ARG A 156 2.98 -11.21 4.77
N GLY A 157 3.24 -12.50 4.62
CA GLY A 157 3.71 -13.37 5.72
C GLY A 157 5.03 -12.86 6.30
N TYR A 158 5.97 -12.47 5.46
CA TYR A 158 7.24 -11.87 5.88
C TYR A 158 7.03 -10.54 6.63
N MET A 159 6.27 -9.61 6.07
CA MET A 159 5.99 -8.31 6.68
C MET A 159 5.27 -8.45 8.04
N ALA A 160 4.24 -9.30 8.11
CA ALA A 160 3.50 -9.56 9.34
C ALA A 160 4.40 -10.19 10.42
N ARG A 161 5.29 -11.12 10.04
CA ARG A 161 6.21 -11.73 10.99
C ARG A 161 7.25 -10.74 11.52
N ARG A 162 7.74 -9.83 10.67
CA ARG A 162 8.67 -8.77 11.08
C ARG A 162 8.05 -7.80 12.10
N LEU A 163 6.79 -7.41 11.91
CA LEU A 163 6.04 -6.61 12.90
C LEU A 163 6.00 -7.33 14.26
N SER A 164 5.64 -8.62 14.27
CA SER A 164 5.60 -9.43 15.50
C SER A 164 6.96 -9.53 16.19
N LEU A 165 8.06 -9.68 15.44
CA LEU A 165 9.40 -9.83 16.00
C LEU A 165 9.94 -8.54 16.62
N ILE A 166 9.62 -7.38 16.09
CA ILE A 166 10.02 -6.08 16.67
C ILE A 166 9.43 -5.95 18.08
N HIS A 167 8.17 -6.27 18.27
CA HIS A 167 7.52 -6.23 19.59
C HIS A 167 8.06 -7.26 20.59
N ILE A 168 8.67 -8.35 20.11
CA ILE A 168 9.29 -9.38 20.98
C ILE A 168 10.73 -9.02 21.36
N SER A 169 11.49 -8.39 20.48
CA SER A 169 12.94 -8.18 20.66
C SER A 169 13.29 -6.85 21.36
N GLU A 170 12.44 -5.84 21.31
CA GLU A 170 12.70 -4.55 21.97
C GLU A 170 12.74 -4.63 23.52
N PRO A 171 11.86 -5.38 24.21
CA PRO A 171 11.95 -5.51 25.68
C PRO A 171 13.28 -6.11 26.15
N THR A 172 13.90 -6.96 25.34
CA THR A 172 15.16 -7.62 25.70
C THR A 172 16.40 -6.73 25.52
N ARG A 173 16.36 -5.75 24.62
CA ARG A 173 17.43 -4.78 24.42
C ARG A 173 17.51 -3.74 25.55
N LEU A 174 16.39 -3.37 26.13
CA LEU A 174 16.34 -2.43 27.27
C LEU A 174 16.88 -3.05 28.56
N LEU A 175 16.89 -4.38 28.70
CA LEU A 175 17.42 -5.10 29.87
C LEU A 175 18.91 -5.44 29.78
N SER A 176 19.56 -5.21 28.64
CA SER A 176 20.98 -5.49 28.43
C SER A 176 21.91 -4.27 28.57
N ILE A 177 21.39 -3.12 29.02
CA ILE A 177 22.13 -1.87 29.24
C ILE A 177 22.07 -1.47 30.74
N SER A 178 22.19 -2.43 31.63
CA SER A 178 22.40 -2.18 33.06
C SER A 178 23.64 -2.91 33.56
#